data_ef0c3b6b758021b0b33e6630e0347b8b
#
_entry.id   ef0c3b6b758021b0b33e6630e0347b8b
#
_cell.length_a   1.000
_cell.length_b   1.000
_cell.length_c   1.000
_cell.angle_alpha   90.00
_cell.angle_beta   90.00
_cell.angle_gamma   90.00
#
_symmetry.space_group_name_H-M   'P 1'
#
loop_
_entity.id
_entity.type
_entity.pdbx_description
1 polymer ?
#
loop_
_entity_poly.entity_id
_entity_poly.type
_entity_poly.pdbx_seq_one_letter_code
_entity_poly.pdbx_strand_id
1 'polypeptide(L)'
;MQSFDTKTDVIIGRIDDLRPGACVSFELPDGNELAVYNVDGEYYATENSCPHRGAPLSQGALCGHVIECWLHGWQFDVRTGECLTVPDRIRTYRVTIEDQMIKVNLTTDDTDKKSGF
;
A
#
# COMPACT_ATOMS: atom_id res chain seq x y z
N MET A 1 -13.91 17.61 -16.90
CA MET A 1 -13.68 17.41 -16.58
C MET A 1 -13.07 16.43 -16.41
N GLN A 2 -12.66 15.84 -16.60
CA GLN A 2 -12.07 14.97 -16.56
C GLN A 2 -10.76 14.94 -16.09
N SER A 3 -10.11 15.77 -15.95
CA SER A 3 -8.80 15.86 -15.37
C SER A 3 -8.72 15.41 -13.94
N PHE A 4 -9.84 15.07 -13.35
CA PHE A 4 -9.79 14.53 -12.02
C PHE A 4 -9.02 13.27 -11.91
N ASP A 5 -9.09 12.44 -12.94
CA ASP A 5 -8.46 11.14 -12.89
C ASP A 5 -6.96 11.21 -12.76
N THR A 6 -6.37 12.21 -13.41
CA THR A 6 -4.93 12.32 -13.35
C THR A 6 -4.45 12.77 -11.98
N LYS A 7 -5.32 13.41 -11.22
CA LYS A 7 -4.94 13.89 -9.91
C LYS A 7 -4.98 12.81 -8.85
N THR A 8 -5.61 11.69 -9.16
CA THR A 8 -5.67 10.61 -8.19
C THR A 8 -4.53 9.64 -8.32
N ASP A 9 -3.69 9.81 -9.33
CA ASP A 9 -2.51 8.95 -9.49
C ASP A 9 -1.27 9.67 -8.98
N VAL A 10 -0.43 8.94 -8.25
CA VAL A 10 0.86 9.48 -7.85
C VAL A 10 1.94 8.54 -8.35
N ILE A 11 3.06 9.12 -8.73
CA ILE A 11 4.22 8.35 -9.16
C ILE A 11 5.13 8.21 -7.97
N ILE A 12 5.35 6.96 -7.55
CA ILE A 12 6.15 6.67 -6.39
C ILE A 12 7.63 6.68 -6.72
N GLY A 13 7.98 6.15 -7.89
CA GLY A 13 9.36 6.04 -8.32
C GLY A 13 9.46 5.06 -9.45
N ARG A 14 10.66 4.62 -9.74
CA ARG A 14 10.89 3.66 -10.80
C ARG A 14 10.88 2.25 -10.23
N ILE A 15 10.55 1.29 -11.08
CA ILE A 15 10.54 -0.11 -10.63
C ILE A 15 11.93 -0.53 -10.15
N ASP A 16 12.99 0.06 -10.72
CA ASP A 16 14.35 -0.29 -10.32
C ASP A 16 14.70 0.21 -8.93
N ASP A 17 13.93 1.14 -8.41
CA ASP A 17 14.21 1.70 -7.08
C ASP A 17 13.70 0.82 -5.95
N LEU A 18 12.90 -0.16 -6.27
CA LEU A 18 12.28 -1.01 -5.24
C LEU A 18 12.54 -2.47 -5.58
N ARG A 19 13.45 -3.09 -4.86
CA ARG A 19 13.84 -4.47 -5.11
C ARG A 19 12.79 -5.46 -4.67
N PRO A 20 12.79 -6.66 -5.25
CA PRO A 20 11.90 -7.71 -4.77
C PRO A 20 12.14 -7.96 -3.28
N GLY A 21 11.06 -8.07 -2.53
CA GLY A 21 11.12 -8.30 -1.10
C GLY A 21 11.25 -7.04 -0.27
N ALA A 22 11.33 -5.88 -0.91
CA ALA A 22 11.49 -4.62 -0.20
C ALA A 22 10.18 -3.85 -0.16
N CYS A 23 10.10 -2.89 0.75
CA CYS A 23 8.99 -1.96 0.79
C CYS A 23 9.54 -0.56 1.07
N VAL A 24 8.75 0.43 0.68
CA VAL A 24 9.16 1.82 0.80
C VAL A 24 7.94 2.63 1.21
N SER A 25 8.17 3.73 1.91
CA SER A 25 7.10 4.66 2.25
C SER A 25 7.12 5.84 1.31
N PHE A 26 5.96 6.42 1.10
CA PHE A 26 5.82 7.60 0.26
C PHE A 26 4.80 8.53 0.90
N GLU A 27 5.22 9.75 1.15
CA GLU A 27 4.36 10.73 1.81
C GLU A 27 3.53 11.47 0.78
N LEU A 28 2.21 11.53 1.01
CA LEU A 28 1.29 12.24 0.14
C LEU A 28 1.23 13.72 0.52
N PRO A 29 0.77 14.56 -0.40
CA PRO A 29 0.67 16.00 -0.10
C PRO A 29 -0.19 16.33 1.12
N ASP A 30 -1.17 15.48 1.42
CA ASP A 30 -2.05 15.72 2.56
C ASP A 30 -1.47 15.20 3.88
N GLY A 31 -0.26 14.67 3.85
CA GLY A 31 0.39 14.18 5.05
C GLY A 31 0.22 12.70 5.32
N ASN A 32 -0.69 12.05 4.61
CA ASN A 32 -0.82 10.60 4.74
C ASN A 32 0.33 9.92 4.04
N GLU A 33 0.60 8.69 4.44
CA GLU A 33 1.71 7.93 3.86
C GLU A 33 1.23 6.63 3.26
N LEU A 34 1.86 6.26 2.16
CA LEU A 34 1.64 4.97 1.54
C LEU A 34 2.82 4.06 1.84
N ALA A 35 2.55 2.76 1.90
CA ALA A 35 3.58 1.75 1.89
C ALA A 35 3.46 1.00 0.56
N VAL A 36 4.56 0.87 -0.15
CA VAL A 36 4.58 0.21 -1.46
C VAL A 36 5.53 -0.97 -1.36
N TYR A 37 5.07 -2.11 -1.85
CA TYR A 37 5.77 -3.38 -1.69
C TYR A 37 6.06 -4.00 -3.03
N ASN A 38 7.24 -4.60 -3.16
CA ASN A 38 7.59 -5.39 -4.33
C ASN A 38 7.62 -6.86 -3.90
N VAL A 39 6.65 -7.64 -4.36
CA VAL A 39 6.58 -9.06 -4.07
C VAL A 39 6.88 -9.81 -5.35
N ASP A 40 8.13 -10.22 -5.50
CA ASP A 40 8.58 -10.97 -6.68
C ASP A 40 8.24 -10.28 -8.00
N GLY A 41 8.37 -8.97 -8.05
CA GLY A 41 8.10 -8.23 -9.27
C GLY A 41 6.68 -7.75 -9.41
N GLU A 42 5.82 -8.07 -8.46
CA GLU A 42 4.46 -7.53 -8.41
C GLU A 42 4.39 -6.47 -7.33
N TYR A 43 3.74 -5.37 -7.63
CA TYR A 43 3.75 -4.21 -6.75
C TYR A 43 2.40 -3.99 -6.12
N TYR A 44 2.41 -3.73 -4.82
CA TYR A 44 1.20 -3.50 -4.04
C TYR A 44 1.36 -2.26 -3.19
N ALA A 45 0.27 -1.62 -2.85
CA ALA A 45 0.31 -0.42 -2.03
C ALA A 45 -0.79 -0.46 -0.99
N THR A 46 -0.45 -0.04 0.22
CA THR A 46 -1.41 0.05 1.31
C THR A 46 -1.19 1.37 2.03
N GLU A 47 -2.10 1.72 2.94
CA GLU A 47 -1.79 2.78 3.87
C GLU A 47 -0.60 2.35 4.72
N ASN A 48 0.19 3.30 5.16
CA ASN A 48 1.41 3.00 5.89
C ASN A 48 1.20 3.18 7.38
N SER A 49 0.16 2.53 7.89
CA SER A 49 -0.19 2.70 9.30
C SER A 49 -0.89 1.45 9.78
N CYS A 50 -0.31 0.84 10.79
CA CYS A 50 -0.95 -0.32 11.42
C CYS A 50 -2.11 0.20 12.28
N PRO A 51 -3.33 -0.32 12.09
CA PRO A 51 -4.48 0.19 12.83
C PRO A 51 -4.34 0.02 14.34
N HIS A 52 -3.48 -0.90 14.77
CA HIS A 52 -3.28 -1.15 16.19
C HIS A 52 -2.65 0.06 16.88
N ARG A 53 -1.57 0.60 16.33
CA ARG A 53 -0.84 1.66 16.97
C ARG A 53 -0.33 2.73 16.02
N GLY A 54 -0.68 2.65 14.76
CA GLY A 54 -0.19 3.62 13.79
C GLY A 54 1.25 3.45 13.38
N ALA A 55 1.87 2.32 13.73
CA ALA A 55 3.25 2.08 13.36
C ALA A 55 3.37 1.97 11.84
N PRO A 56 4.44 2.51 11.25
CA PRO A 56 4.60 2.45 9.79
C PRO A 56 4.86 1.03 9.33
N LEU A 57 3.97 0.53 8.47
CA LEU A 57 4.07 -0.83 7.96
C LEU A 57 5.29 -1.00 7.07
N SER A 58 5.75 0.07 6.43
CA SER A 58 6.91 -0.01 5.57
C SER A 58 8.19 -0.35 6.33
N GLN A 59 8.17 -0.24 7.65
CA GLN A 59 9.32 -0.62 8.46
C GLN A 59 9.21 -2.04 8.99
N GLY A 60 8.17 -2.74 8.61
CA GLY A 60 7.98 -4.11 9.05
C GLY A 60 8.72 -5.10 8.16
N ALA A 61 8.40 -6.36 8.34
CA ALA A 61 9.04 -7.45 7.62
C ALA A 61 8.09 -7.99 6.55
N LEU A 62 8.51 -7.94 5.31
CA LEU A 62 7.72 -8.46 4.20
C LEU A 62 8.14 -9.88 3.90
N CYS A 63 7.19 -10.79 3.95
CA CYS A 63 7.44 -12.19 3.64
C CYS A 63 6.36 -12.65 2.69
N GLY A 64 6.73 -12.86 1.41
CA GLY A 64 5.73 -13.15 0.39
C GLY A 64 4.77 -11.99 0.30
N HIS A 65 3.47 -12.27 0.39
CA HIS A 65 2.44 -11.24 0.32
C HIS A 65 2.02 -10.73 1.69
N VAL A 66 2.78 -11.06 2.73
CA VAL A 66 2.42 -10.69 4.09
C VAL A 66 3.41 -9.69 4.65
N ILE A 67 2.90 -8.55 5.13
CA ILE A 67 3.72 -7.57 5.83
C ILE A 67 3.43 -7.71 7.32
N GLU A 68 4.47 -7.83 8.11
CA GLU A 68 4.33 -7.96 9.55
C GLU A 68 4.74 -6.66 10.22
N CYS A 69 3.83 -6.09 11.00
CA CYS A 69 4.10 -4.87 11.73
C CYS A 69 5.17 -5.14 12.78
N TRP A 70 6.21 -4.32 12.82
CA TRP A 70 7.33 -4.55 13.72
C TRP A 70 6.95 -4.37 15.19
N LEU A 71 5.87 -3.65 15.44
CA LEU A 71 5.54 -3.26 16.81
C LEU A 71 4.97 -4.43 17.63
N HIS A 72 3.97 -5.12 17.09
CA HIS A 72 3.34 -6.22 17.83
C HIS A 72 3.14 -7.46 16.96
N GLY A 73 3.71 -7.47 15.78
CA GLY A 73 3.66 -8.66 14.94
C GLY A 73 2.34 -8.90 14.22
N TRP A 74 1.48 -7.88 14.16
CA TRP A 74 0.25 -8.02 13.36
C TRP A 74 0.63 -8.20 11.90
N GLN A 75 -0.04 -9.12 11.23
CA GLN A 75 0.27 -9.49 9.85
C GLN A 75 -0.87 -9.13 8.93
N PHE A 76 -0.54 -8.57 7.78
CA PHE A 76 -1.53 -8.13 6.80
C PHE A 76 -1.18 -8.67 5.43
N ASP A 77 -2.19 -9.11 4.69
CA ASP A 77 -2.02 -9.50 3.31
C ASP A 77 -2.04 -8.22 2.47
N VAL A 78 -0.92 -7.91 1.80
CA VAL A 78 -0.81 -6.65 1.08
C VAL A 78 -1.70 -6.61 -0.16
N ARG A 79 -2.20 -7.77 -0.62
CA ARG A 79 -3.09 -7.83 -1.77
C ARG A 79 -4.50 -7.37 -1.42
N THR A 80 -4.95 -7.67 -0.21
CA THR A 80 -6.33 -7.41 0.20
C THR A 80 -6.46 -6.44 1.34
N GLY A 81 -5.37 -6.24 2.11
CA GLY A 81 -5.41 -5.42 3.30
C GLY A 81 -5.92 -6.15 4.53
N GLU A 82 -6.26 -7.41 4.38
CA GLU A 82 -6.83 -8.18 5.46
C GLU A 82 -5.80 -8.49 6.53
N CYS A 83 -6.14 -8.27 7.79
CA CYS A 83 -5.27 -8.66 8.89
C CYS A 83 -5.43 -10.13 9.15
N LEU A 84 -4.31 -10.84 9.27
CA LEU A 84 -4.34 -12.27 9.52
C LEU A 84 -4.30 -12.58 11.00
N THR A 85 -4.08 -11.60 11.84
CA THR A 85 -3.93 -11.78 13.27
C THR A 85 -5.22 -11.54 14.03
N VAL A 86 -5.93 -10.48 13.67
CA VAL A 86 -7.19 -10.09 14.29
C VAL A 86 -8.13 -9.64 13.18
N PRO A 87 -9.44 -9.53 13.45
CA PRO A 87 -10.40 -9.10 12.42
C PRO A 87 -10.30 -7.59 12.17
N ASP A 88 -9.34 -7.21 11.38
CA ASP A 88 -9.10 -5.81 11.03
C ASP A 88 -8.56 -5.79 9.61
N ARG A 89 -8.38 -4.59 9.07
CA ARG A 89 -7.82 -4.48 7.74
C ARG A 89 -7.23 -3.10 7.53
N ILE A 90 -6.34 -3.00 6.55
CA ILE A 90 -5.77 -1.74 6.13
C ILE A 90 -6.25 -1.43 4.72
N ARG A 91 -6.21 -0.15 4.37
CA ARG A 91 -6.63 0.29 3.05
C ARG A 91 -5.59 -0.11 2.02
N THR A 92 -6.04 -0.58 0.88
CA THR A 92 -5.16 -0.89 -0.23
C THR A 92 -5.44 0.04 -1.40
N TYR A 93 -4.46 0.18 -2.28
CA TYR A 93 -4.56 1.06 -3.43
C TYR A 93 -4.12 0.31 -4.66
N ARG A 94 -4.71 0.65 -5.79
CA ARG A 94 -4.36 0.01 -7.06
C ARG A 94 -3.02 0.53 -7.54
N VAL A 95 -2.16 -0.37 -8.01
CA VAL A 95 -0.84 -0.03 -8.52
C VAL A 95 -0.77 -0.42 -9.99
N THR A 96 -0.25 0.47 -10.81
CA THR A 96 0.03 0.15 -12.21
C THR A 96 1.47 0.51 -12.52
N ILE A 97 2.04 -0.19 -13.47
CA ILE A 97 3.40 0.09 -13.93
C ILE A 97 3.28 0.65 -15.33
N GLU A 98 3.85 1.82 -15.54
CA GLU A 98 3.78 2.51 -16.82
C GLU A 98 5.11 3.17 -17.08
N ASP A 99 5.73 2.86 -18.22
CA ASP A 99 7.05 3.43 -18.56
C ASP A 99 8.06 3.20 -17.46
N GLN A 100 8.01 2.01 -16.83
CA GLN A 100 8.91 1.62 -15.76
C GLN A 100 8.75 2.45 -14.50
N MET A 101 7.63 3.15 -14.37
CA MET A 101 7.32 3.92 -13.18
C MET A 101 6.22 3.24 -12.39
N ILE A 102 6.31 3.31 -11.08
CA ILE A 102 5.29 2.77 -10.18
C ILE A 102 4.26 3.86 -9.93
N LYS A 103 3.04 3.61 -10.35
CA LYS A 103 1.94 4.54 -10.18
C LYS A 103 0.92 3.97 -9.23
N VAL A 104 0.50 4.76 -8.26
CA VAL A 104 -0.51 4.34 -7.30
C VAL A 104 -1.75 5.19 -7.50
N ASN A 105 -2.89 4.53 -7.63
CA ASN A 105 -4.17 5.22 -7.78
C ASN A 105 -4.78 5.40 -6.39
N LEU A 106 -5.04 6.64 -6.03
CA LEU A 106 -5.54 6.98 -4.70
C LEU A 106 -7.06 6.91 -4.58
N THR A 107 -7.75 6.65 -5.67
CA THR A 107 -9.19 6.58 -5.67
C THR A 107 -9.62 5.21 -5.28
N THR A 108 -9.54 4.89 -4.16
CA THR A 108 -9.91 3.57 -3.84
C THR A 108 -11.33 3.38 -3.65
N ASP A 109 -11.72 3.89 -3.53
CA ASP A 109 -12.79 3.71 -3.24
C ASP A 109 -13.40 2.77 -3.06
N ASP A 110 -12.93 2.43 -3.21
CA ASP A 110 -13.36 1.56 -3.09
C ASP A 110 -14.01 1.43 -2.19
N THR A 111 -13.78 1.92 -2.10
CA THR A 111 -14.18 1.88 -1.42
C THR A 111 -14.98 1.14 -1.24
N ASP A 112 -14.71 0.58 -1.60
CA ASP A 112 -15.28 -0.25 -1.56
C ASP A 112 -15.99 -0.40 -0.56
N LYS A 113 -15.99 0.19 -0.17
CA LYS A 113 -16.47 0.15 0.60
C LYS A 113 -17.61 -0.03 0.82
N LYS A 114 -17.82 0.00 0.43
CA LYS A 114 -18.66 -0.16 0.58
C LYS A 114 -19.24 -1.00 0.79
N SER A 115 -18.88 -1.40 0.82
CA SER A 115 -19.26 -2.13 1.03
C SER A 115 -19.83 -2.42 1.74
N GLY A 116 -19.88 -2.22 1.94
CA GLY A 116 -20.24 -2.44 2.54
C GLY A 116 -20.98 -2.36 3.21
N PHE A 117 -21.17 -2.03 3.33
CA PHE A 117 -21.66 -1.93 4.00
C PHE A 117 -22.31 -1.93 4.18
#